data_d5fd538be9559f26de6fcca6f1c05713
#
_entry.id   d5fd538be9559f26de6fcca6f1c05713
#
_cell.length_a   1.000
_cell.length_b   1.000
_cell.length_c   1.000
_cell.angle_alpha   90.00
_cell.angle_beta   90.00
_cell.angle_gamma   90.00
#
_symmetry.space_group_name_H-M   'P 1'
#
loop_
_entity.id
_entity.type
_entity.pdbx_description
1 polymer ?
#
loop_
_entity_poly.entity_id
_entity_poly.type
_entity_poly.pdbx_seq_one_letter_code
_entity_poly.pdbx_strand_id
1 'polypeptide(L)'
;MSTPRLVGRMIRRAQEARKSADANLSTGLFNLACISAYQFVQLMIRARILERTGLEPNVKGLWELLRTLAEVLGKQEEFSRFLEEVKADIEFLEELYGRSKKEPSSCTREEAEKFVMIADRIVGFIENVVEEVGPA
;
A
#
# COMPACT_ATOMS: atom_id res chain seq x y z
N MET A 1 -8.02 -17.99 14.41
CA MET A 1 -6.99 -17.00 14.77
C MET A 1 -7.68 -15.70 15.16
N SER A 2 -7.22 -15.04 16.23
CA SER A 2 -7.80 -13.77 16.67
C SER A 2 -7.48 -12.64 15.69
N THR A 3 -8.37 -11.62 15.65
CA THR A 3 -8.18 -10.45 14.80
C THR A 3 -6.84 -9.75 15.07
N PRO A 4 -6.44 -9.45 16.33
CA PRO A 4 -5.14 -8.83 16.58
C PRO A 4 -3.96 -9.65 16.07
N ARG A 5 -4.04 -10.96 16.13
CA ARG A 5 -2.98 -11.84 15.63
C ARG A 5 -2.89 -11.79 14.10
N LEU A 6 -4.05 -11.79 13.42
CA LEU A 6 -4.10 -11.64 11.96
C LEU A 6 -3.53 -10.30 11.51
N VAL A 7 -3.91 -9.22 12.18
CA VAL A 7 -3.40 -7.87 11.90
C VAL A 7 -1.89 -7.84 12.03
N GLY A 8 -1.34 -8.34 13.15
CA GLY A 8 0.10 -8.38 13.38
C GLY A 8 0.82 -9.16 12.28
N ARG A 9 0.25 -10.27 11.84
CA ARG A 9 0.81 -11.08 10.75
C ARG A 9 0.83 -10.30 9.44
N MET A 10 -0.27 -9.63 9.12
CA MET A 10 -0.37 -8.83 7.89
C MET A 10 0.63 -7.67 7.89
N ILE A 11 0.80 -6.99 9.01
CA ILE A 11 1.76 -5.90 9.12
C ILE A 11 3.19 -6.42 8.94
N ARG A 12 3.53 -7.56 9.53
CA ARG A 12 4.85 -8.17 9.34
C ARG A 12 5.09 -8.53 7.88
N ARG A 13 4.07 -9.10 7.21
CA ARG A 13 4.17 -9.41 5.77
C ARG A 13 4.36 -8.16 4.94
N ALA A 14 3.68 -7.08 5.30
CA ALA A 14 3.85 -5.79 4.63
C ALA A 14 5.28 -5.29 4.77
N GLN A 15 5.84 -5.35 5.98
CA GLN A 15 7.21 -4.93 6.25
C GLN A 15 8.22 -5.79 5.51
N GLU A 16 8.00 -7.09 5.42
CA GLU A 16 8.84 -8.00 4.64
C GLU A 16 8.78 -7.67 3.14
N ALA A 17 7.58 -7.36 2.65
CA ALA A 17 7.42 -6.94 1.25
C ALA A 17 8.18 -5.64 0.97
N ARG A 18 8.18 -4.70 1.91
CA ARG A 18 8.95 -3.45 1.75
C ARG A 18 10.44 -3.73 1.66
N LYS A 19 10.97 -4.61 2.52
CA LYS A 19 12.38 -5.03 2.47
C LYS A 19 12.69 -5.73 1.15
N SER A 20 11.79 -6.57 0.69
CA SER A 20 11.93 -7.26 -0.59
C SER A 20 12.03 -6.28 -1.74
N ALA A 21 11.27 -5.18 -1.71
CA ALA A 21 11.36 -4.14 -2.73
C ALA A 21 12.78 -3.56 -2.81
N ASP A 22 13.40 -3.27 -1.66
CA ASP A 22 14.78 -2.75 -1.63
C ASP A 22 15.79 -3.77 -2.18
N ALA A 23 15.66 -5.03 -1.79
CA ALA A 23 16.54 -6.09 -2.28
C ALA A 23 16.41 -6.25 -3.79
N ASN A 24 15.20 -6.21 -4.31
CA ASN A 24 14.96 -6.34 -5.75
C ASN A 24 15.49 -5.13 -6.53
N LEU A 25 15.37 -3.92 -5.98
CA LEU A 25 15.99 -2.74 -6.58
C LEU A 25 17.50 -2.89 -6.67
N SER A 26 18.13 -3.33 -5.58
CA SER A 26 19.57 -3.49 -5.52
C SER A 26 20.11 -4.52 -6.53
N THR A 27 19.31 -5.52 -6.85
CA THR A 27 19.72 -6.59 -7.78
C THR A 27 19.22 -6.37 -9.19
N GLY A 28 18.60 -5.24 -9.48
CA GLY A 28 18.10 -4.93 -10.83
C GLY A 28 16.83 -5.65 -11.23
N LEU A 29 16.11 -6.23 -10.28
CA LEU A 29 14.84 -6.93 -10.52
C LEU A 29 13.68 -5.94 -10.35
N PHE A 30 13.53 -5.02 -11.29
CA PHE A 30 12.67 -3.87 -11.17
C PHE A 30 11.18 -4.23 -11.15
N ASN A 31 10.75 -5.20 -11.96
CA ASN A 31 9.36 -5.66 -11.93
C ASN A 31 9.01 -6.23 -10.55
N LEU A 32 9.89 -7.04 -9.99
CA LEU A 32 9.67 -7.62 -8.66
C LEU A 32 9.67 -6.55 -7.57
N ALA A 33 10.49 -5.51 -7.72
CA ALA A 33 10.49 -4.38 -6.79
C ALA A 33 9.13 -3.70 -6.77
N CYS A 34 8.52 -3.45 -7.92
CA CYS A 34 7.19 -2.85 -8.01
C CYS A 34 6.12 -3.76 -7.39
N ILE A 35 6.17 -5.05 -7.70
CA ILE A 35 5.21 -6.01 -7.13
C ILE A 35 5.32 -6.03 -5.60
N SER A 36 6.54 -6.09 -5.07
CA SER A 36 6.76 -6.10 -3.62
C SER A 36 6.28 -4.80 -2.96
N ALA A 37 6.56 -3.66 -3.57
CA ALA A 37 6.11 -2.37 -3.03
C ALA A 37 4.59 -2.24 -3.06
N TYR A 38 3.92 -2.77 -4.09
CA TYR A 38 2.46 -2.79 -4.14
C TYR A 38 1.89 -3.65 -3.00
N GLN A 39 2.48 -4.83 -2.77
CA GLN A 39 2.08 -5.70 -1.66
C GLN A 39 2.21 -4.98 -0.32
N PHE A 40 3.28 -4.23 -0.14
CA PHE A 40 3.49 -3.43 1.06
C PHE A 40 2.32 -2.46 1.30
N VAL A 41 1.94 -1.69 0.29
CA VAL A 41 0.85 -0.72 0.42
C VAL A 41 -0.48 -1.40 0.71
N GLN A 42 -0.85 -2.39 -0.12
CA GLN A 42 -2.17 -3.01 0.03
C GLN A 42 -2.31 -3.76 1.36
N LEU A 43 -1.26 -4.44 1.82
CA LEU A 43 -1.32 -5.16 3.09
C LEU A 43 -1.46 -4.19 4.27
N MET A 44 -0.77 -3.04 4.23
CA MET A 44 -0.92 -2.04 5.28
C MET A 44 -2.34 -1.50 5.34
N ILE A 45 -2.93 -1.16 4.19
CA ILE A 45 -4.31 -0.66 4.15
C ILE A 45 -5.28 -1.72 4.69
N ARG A 46 -5.15 -2.95 4.21
CA ARG A 46 -6.01 -4.06 4.63
C ARG A 46 -5.89 -4.35 6.12
N ALA A 47 -4.66 -4.32 6.65
CA ALA A 47 -4.44 -4.53 8.08
C ALA A 47 -5.14 -3.46 8.92
N ARG A 48 -5.05 -2.19 8.50
CA ARG A 48 -5.68 -1.09 9.23
C ARG A 48 -7.21 -1.14 9.18
N ILE A 49 -7.77 -1.62 8.09
CA ILE A 49 -9.21 -1.84 8.00
C ILE A 49 -9.62 -3.01 8.90
N LEU A 50 -8.91 -4.12 8.80
CA LEU A 50 -9.21 -5.34 9.58
C LEU A 50 -9.18 -5.08 11.08
N GLU A 51 -8.19 -4.34 11.58
CA GLU A 51 -8.06 -4.09 13.02
C GLU A 51 -9.24 -3.29 13.58
N ARG A 52 -9.94 -2.54 12.76
CA ARG A 52 -11.06 -1.68 13.20
C ARG A 52 -12.43 -2.27 12.91
N THR A 53 -12.54 -3.14 11.93
CA THR A 53 -13.83 -3.72 11.52
C THR A 53 -13.96 -5.20 11.87
N GLY A 54 -12.83 -5.89 12.06
CA GLY A 54 -12.82 -7.34 12.22
C GLY A 54 -13.03 -8.10 10.91
N LEU A 55 -13.12 -7.39 9.78
CA LEU A 55 -13.40 -7.99 8.47
C LEU A 55 -12.40 -7.49 7.44
N GLU A 56 -11.99 -8.38 6.54
CA GLU A 56 -11.21 -7.97 5.39
C GLU A 56 -12.10 -7.23 4.39
N PRO A 57 -11.61 -6.15 3.80
CA PRO A 57 -12.39 -5.41 2.81
C PRO A 57 -12.56 -6.23 1.54
N ASN A 58 -13.75 -6.15 0.95
CA ASN A 58 -14.08 -6.84 -0.30
C ASN A 58 -14.02 -5.87 -1.48
N VAL A 59 -12.94 -5.10 -1.56
CA VAL A 59 -12.69 -4.16 -2.66
C VAL A 59 -11.31 -4.39 -3.21
N LYS A 60 -11.11 -4.00 -4.46
CA LYS A 60 -9.83 -4.14 -5.16
C LYS A 60 -9.32 -2.77 -5.56
N GLY A 61 -7.99 -2.69 -5.69
CA GLY A 61 -7.34 -1.47 -6.09
C GLY A 61 -7.10 -0.53 -4.92
N LEU A 62 -6.04 0.27 -5.04
CA LEU A 62 -5.59 1.14 -3.96
C LEU A 62 -6.57 2.28 -3.70
N TRP A 63 -7.18 2.82 -4.75
CA TRP A 63 -8.12 3.94 -4.60
C TRP A 63 -9.30 3.56 -3.70
N GLU A 64 -9.96 2.46 -4.01
CA GLU A 64 -11.12 2.01 -3.23
C GLU A 64 -10.72 1.55 -1.82
N LEU A 65 -9.55 0.92 -1.68
CA LEU A 65 -9.04 0.55 -0.36
C LEU A 65 -8.80 1.78 0.52
N LEU A 66 -8.22 2.84 -0.05
CA LEU A 66 -7.96 4.08 0.69
C LEU A 66 -9.26 4.77 1.07
N ARG A 67 -10.25 4.79 0.17
CA ARG A 67 -11.57 5.36 0.48
C ARG A 67 -12.26 4.59 1.60
N THR A 68 -12.19 3.27 1.56
CA THR A 68 -12.75 2.42 2.62
C THR A 68 -12.07 2.70 3.96
N LEU A 69 -10.75 2.80 3.97
CA LEU A 69 -10.02 3.13 5.19
C LEU A 69 -10.41 4.51 5.72
N ALA A 70 -10.59 5.49 4.84
CA ALA A 70 -11.04 6.83 5.22
C ALA A 70 -12.35 6.79 6.00
N GLU A 71 -13.32 6.01 5.50
CA GLU A 71 -14.62 5.85 6.17
C GLU A 71 -14.46 5.16 7.51
N VAL A 72 -13.66 4.09 7.57
CA VAL A 72 -13.43 3.32 8.79
C VAL A 72 -12.79 4.19 9.88
N LEU A 73 -11.86 5.07 9.50
CA LEU A 73 -11.18 5.96 10.43
C LEU A 73 -11.97 7.24 10.75
N GLY A 74 -13.05 7.52 10.00
CA GLY A 74 -13.78 8.78 10.14
C GLY A 74 -12.95 9.99 9.70
N LYS A 75 -12.09 9.81 8.71
CA LYS A 75 -11.15 10.83 8.23
C LYS A 75 -11.31 11.10 6.73
N GLN A 76 -12.56 11.08 6.26
CA GLN A 76 -12.86 11.23 4.83
C GLN A 76 -12.31 12.54 4.26
N GLU A 77 -12.39 13.62 5.01
CA GLU A 77 -11.92 14.92 4.52
C GLU A 77 -10.42 14.94 4.32
N GLU A 78 -9.64 14.46 5.30
CA GLU A 78 -8.19 14.38 5.19
C GLU A 78 -7.77 13.49 4.04
N PHE A 79 -8.41 12.32 3.92
CA PHE A 79 -8.10 11.38 2.83
C PHE A 79 -8.48 11.96 1.48
N SER A 80 -9.60 12.68 1.37
CA SER A 80 -10.00 13.31 0.10
C SER A 80 -8.96 14.29 -0.39
N ARG A 81 -8.41 15.11 0.49
CA ARG A 81 -7.34 16.05 0.12
C ARG A 81 -6.09 15.31 -0.34
N PHE A 82 -5.69 14.28 0.41
CA PHE A 82 -4.52 13.47 0.05
C PHE A 82 -4.73 12.76 -1.28
N LEU A 83 -5.90 12.16 -1.48
CA LEU A 83 -6.22 11.44 -2.72
C LEU A 83 -6.17 12.35 -3.94
N GLU A 84 -6.60 13.61 -3.82
CA GLU A 84 -6.45 14.58 -4.91
C GLU A 84 -4.99 14.81 -5.26
N GLU A 85 -4.13 14.94 -4.24
CA GLU A 85 -2.70 15.15 -4.45
C GLU A 85 -2.01 13.96 -5.12
N VAL A 86 -2.41 12.74 -4.78
CA VAL A 86 -1.74 11.52 -5.23
C VAL A 86 -2.51 10.75 -6.30
N LYS A 87 -3.55 11.35 -6.88
CA LYS A 87 -4.38 10.65 -7.87
C LYS A 87 -3.56 10.09 -9.03
N ALA A 88 -2.72 10.92 -9.64
CA ALA A 88 -1.86 10.49 -10.74
C ALA A 88 -0.85 9.44 -10.27
N ASP A 89 -0.36 9.57 -9.05
CA ASP A 89 0.58 8.61 -8.48
C ASP A 89 -0.09 7.24 -8.28
N ILE A 90 -1.33 7.21 -7.79
CA ILE A 90 -2.06 5.95 -7.64
C ILE A 90 -2.29 5.29 -8.99
N GLU A 91 -2.66 6.06 -10.00
CA GLU A 91 -2.82 5.55 -11.37
C GLU A 91 -1.51 4.96 -11.89
N PHE A 92 -0.39 5.63 -11.61
CA PHE A 92 0.94 5.12 -11.97
C PHE A 92 1.23 3.78 -11.28
N LEU A 93 0.94 3.66 -9.97
CA LEU A 93 1.14 2.41 -9.25
C LEU A 93 0.30 1.27 -9.83
N GLU A 94 -0.96 1.53 -10.12
CA GLU A 94 -1.85 0.49 -10.66
C GLU A 94 -1.40 0.04 -12.05
N GLU A 95 -1.03 0.99 -12.90
CA GLU A 95 -0.57 0.67 -14.26
C GLU A 95 0.73 -0.13 -14.21
N LEU A 96 1.70 0.31 -13.43
CA LEU A 96 2.99 -0.35 -13.34
C LEU A 96 2.88 -1.74 -12.68
N TYR A 97 2.05 -1.87 -11.66
CA TYR A 97 1.80 -3.16 -11.03
C TYR A 97 1.22 -4.16 -12.03
N GLY A 98 0.22 -3.73 -12.81
CA GLY A 98 -0.37 -4.58 -13.85
C GLY A 98 0.65 -4.99 -14.89
N ARG A 99 1.45 -4.04 -15.37
CA ARG A 99 2.50 -4.30 -16.37
C ARG A 99 3.59 -5.22 -15.81
N SER A 100 4.00 -5.00 -14.56
CA SER A 100 5.06 -5.80 -13.92
C SER A 100 4.71 -7.29 -13.83
N LYS A 101 3.42 -7.61 -13.66
CA LYS A 101 2.97 -8.99 -13.58
C LYS A 101 2.85 -9.66 -14.93
N LYS A 102 2.61 -8.90 -15.99
CA LYS A 102 2.31 -9.44 -17.34
C LYS A 102 3.49 -9.45 -18.28
N GLU A 103 4.37 -8.46 -18.18
CA GLU A 103 5.45 -8.24 -19.13
C GLU A 103 6.80 -8.31 -18.45
N PRO A 104 7.57 -9.40 -18.62
CA PRO A 104 8.88 -9.50 -17.99
C PRO A 104 9.81 -8.36 -18.39
N SER A 105 10.59 -7.87 -17.44
CA SER A 105 11.60 -6.83 -17.66
C SER A 105 11.04 -5.55 -18.28
N SER A 106 9.78 -5.23 -18.01
CA SER A 106 9.12 -4.06 -18.59
C SER A 106 9.34 -2.77 -17.79
N CYS A 107 9.81 -2.86 -16.55
CA CYS A 107 10.00 -1.69 -15.69
C CYS A 107 11.45 -1.23 -15.68
N THR A 108 11.66 0.09 -15.74
CA THR A 108 12.98 0.69 -15.63
C THR A 108 13.34 0.90 -14.17
N ARG A 109 14.62 1.19 -13.91
CA ARG A 109 15.11 1.56 -12.58
C ARG A 109 14.37 2.79 -12.05
N GLU A 110 14.26 3.83 -12.90
CA GLU A 110 13.60 5.06 -12.50
C GLU A 110 12.13 4.85 -12.14
N GLU A 111 11.44 4.01 -12.93
CA GLU A 111 10.05 3.68 -12.65
C GLU A 111 9.91 2.95 -11.32
N ALA A 112 10.77 1.97 -11.07
CA ALA A 112 10.73 1.19 -9.83
C ALA A 112 11.06 2.05 -8.61
N GLU A 113 12.06 2.92 -8.71
CA GLU A 113 12.43 3.84 -7.63
C GLU A 113 11.29 4.81 -7.33
N LYS A 114 10.66 5.38 -8.36
CA LYS A 114 9.49 6.25 -8.19
C LYS A 114 8.33 5.50 -7.53
N PHE A 115 8.10 4.26 -7.95
CA PHE A 115 7.05 3.40 -7.38
C PHE A 115 7.24 3.24 -5.87
N VAL A 116 8.46 2.91 -5.45
CA VAL A 116 8.78 2.71 -4.03
C VAL A 116 8.60 4.02 -3.23
N MET A 117 9.03 5.15 -3.80
CA MET A 117 8.83 6.46 -3.16
C MET A 117 7.35 6.77 -2.92
N ILE A 118 6.52 6.53 -3.93
CA ILE A 118 5.08 6.75 -3.81
C ILE A 118 4.48 5.81 -2.77
N ALA A 119 4.88 4.55 -2.79
CA ALA A 119 4.43 3.56 -1.81
C ALA A 119 4.72 4.01 -0.38
N ASP A 120 5.94 4.48 -0.12
CA ASP A 120 6.34 4.99 1.19
C ASP A 120 5.53 6.22 1.58
N ARG A 121 5.24 7.12 0.63
CA ARG A 121 4.44 8.32 0.90
C ARG A 121 3.02 7.94 1.32
N ILE A 122 2.41 7.00 0.62
CA ILE A 122 1.04 6.57 0.92
C ILE A 122 0.98 5.91 2.30
N VAL A 123 1.88 4.98 2.58
CA VAL A 123 1.91 4.28 3.87
C VAL A 123 2.23 5.25 4.99
N GLY A 124 3.16 6.19 4.77
CA GLY A 124 3.48 7.24 5.74
C GLY A 124 2.26 8.07 6.12
N PHE A 125 1.47 8.48 5.13
CA PHE A 125 0.23 9.21 5.37
C PHE A 125 -0.75 8.38 6.21
N ILE A 126 -0.96 7.12 5.82
CA ILE A 126 -1.87 6.23 6.52
C ILE A 126 -1.47 6.08 7.99
N GLU A 127 -0.19 5.80 8.25
CA GLU A 127 0.28 5.56 9.61
C GLU A 127 0.22 6.81 10.48
N ASN A 128 0.42 7.99 9.91
CA ASN A 128 0.25 9.24 10.63
C ASN A 128 -1.21 9.46 11.03
N VAL A 129 -2.15 9.21 10.13
CA VAL A 129 -3.57 9.36 10.46
C VAL A 129 -4.02 8.33 11.49
N VAL A 130 -3.56 7.08 11.36
CA VAL A 130 -3.86 6.01 12.32
C VAL A 130 -3.36 6.40 13.72
N GLU A 131 -2.17 6.97 13.81
CA GLU A 131 -1.61 7.43 15.08
C GLU A 131 -2.47 8.55 15.70
N GLU A 132 -2.92 9.50 14.89
CA GLU A 132 -3.81 10.59 15.34
C GLU A 132 -5.12 10.06 15.90
N VAL A 133 -5.72 9.07 15.23
CA VAL A 133 -6.99 8.47 15.65
C VAL A 133 -6.84 7.68 16.94
N GLY A 134 -5.68 7.05 17.12
CA GLY A 134 -5.40 6.22 18.30
C GLY A 134 -5.86 4.77 18.11
N PRO A 135 -5.75 3.97 19.17
CA PRO A 135 -6.07 2.52 19.09
C PRO A 135 -7.48 2.23 18.64
N ALA A 136 -7.64 1.10 18.00
CA ALA A 136 -8.94 0.61 17.55
C ALA A 136 -9.81 0.17 18.74
#